data_a3496c463218d89378800c1b4521c356
#
_entry.id   a3496c463218d89378800c1b4521c356
#
_cell.length_a   1.000
_cell.length_b   1.000
_cell.length_c   1.000
_cell.angle_alpha   90.00
_cell.angle_beta   90.00
_cell.angle_gamma   90.00
#
_symmetry.space_group_name_H-M   'P 1'
#
loop_
_entity.id
_entity.type
_entity.pdbx_description
1 polymer ?
#
loop_
_entity_poly.entity_id
_entity_poly.type
_entity_poly.pdbx_seq_one_letter_code
_entity_poly.pdbx_strand_id
1 'polypeptide(L)'
;RGRRFKITTVSNTGSLSFRLMSDNDLDAVCELEARAYEFPWSRAIISGCRSVQYRIWLGELVGQLRHVSQAFLSITLDEAHILNLAVEPHLRHRGLGSQTLRYLVEDARGQGARQIFLEVRASNQPAIQMYLNQGFNEIGRRRHYYPTKDGREAALILGMEL
;
A
#
# COMPACT_ATOMS: atom_id res chain seq x y z
N ARG A 1 15.45 -47.68 -14.74
CA ARG A 1 14.21 -47.02 -14.19
C ARG A 1 14.61 -45.67 -13.64
N GLY A 2 14.47 -44.62 -14.47
CA GLY A 2 14.83 -43.23 -14.11
C GLY A 2 13.74 -42.60 -13.23
N ARG A 3 14.12 -42.09 -12.06
CA ARG A 3 13.25 -41.29 -11.22
C ARG A 3 13.20 -39.87 -11.85
N ARG A 4 12.05 -39.48 -12.37
CA ARG A 4 11.76 -38.09 -12.73
C ARG A 4 11.64 -37.30 -11.43
N PHE A 5 12.59 -36.41 -11.17
CA PHE A 5 12.41 -35.36 -10.18
C PHE A 5 11.37 -34.35 -10.73
N LYS A 6 10.24 -34.24 -10.05
CA LYS A 6 9.32 -33.13 -10.25
C LYS A 6 10.02 -31.87 -9.70
N ILE A 7 10.43 -31.01 -10.60
CA ILE A 7 10.84 -29.64 -10.22
C ILE A 7 9.53 -28.93 -9.88
N THR A 8 9.23 -28.82 -8.59
CA THR A 8 8.19 -27.93 -8.11
C THR A 8 8.78 -26.53 -8.31
N THR A 9 8.27 -25.80 -9.28
CA THR A 9 8.51 -24.35 -9.41
C THR A 9 7.93 -23.67 -8.16
N VAL A 10 8.77 -23.46 -7.16
CA VAL A 10 8.47 -22.54 -6.07
C VAL A 10 8.39 -21.17 -6.73
N SER A 11 7.20 -20.59 -6.78
CA SER A 11 7.00 -19.21 -7.16
C SER A 11 7.81 -18.36 -6.18
N ASN A 12 8.92 -17.83 -6.66
CA ASN A 12 9.86 -17.02 -5.87
C ASN A 12 9.30 -15.60 -5.70
N THR A 13 8.11 -15.49 -5.10
CA THR A 13 7.60 -14.25 -4.54
C THR A 13 8.26 -14.09 -3.19
N GLY A 14 9.31 -13.29 -3.14
CA GLY A 14 10.02 -13.02 -1.88
C GLY A 14 9.05 -12.51 -0.81
N SER A 15 9.29 -12.87 0.45
CA SER A 15 8.54 -12.36 1.58
C SER A 15 9.09 -11.00 1.98
N LEU A 16 8.21 -10.01 2.19
CA LEU A 16 8.58 -8.70 2.71
C LEU A 16 8.80 -8.75 4.22
N SER A 17 9.81 -8.04 4.68
CA SER A 17 9.92 -7.62 6.07
C SER A 17 9.56 -6.13 6.18
N PHE A 18 8.92 -5.73 7.27
CA PHE A 18 8.41 -4.38 7.44
C PHE A 18 9.09 -3.67 8.60
N ARG A 19 9.38 -2.39 8.39
CA ARG A 19 9.83 -1.48 9.44
C ARG A 19 9.21 -0.09 9.29
N LEU A 20 9.17 0.64 10.37
CA LEU A 20 8.75 2.04 10.32
C LEU A 20 9.80 2.90 9.61
N MET A 21 9.32 3.90 8.90
CA MET A 21 10.16 4.94 8.27
C MET A 21 10.93 5.72 9.33
N SER A 22 12.19 5.99 9.07
CA SER A 22 13.04 6.94 9.81
C SER A 22 13.31 8.19 8.97
N ASP A 23 13.90 9.23 9.57
CA ASP A 23 14.23 10.47 8.87
C ASP A 23 15.18 10.25 7.68
N ASN A 24 16.05 9.27 7.77
CA ASN A 24 16.99 8.93 6.71
C ASN A 24 16.32 8.29 5.46
N ASP A 25 15.07 7.88 5.58
CA ASP A 25 14.33 7.24 4.48
C ASP A 25 13.59 8.26 3.59
N LEU A 26 13.51 9.52 3.98
CA LEU A 26 12.66 10.50 3.31
C LEU A 26 12.94 10.62 1.80
N ASP A 27 14.20 10.67 1.41
CA ASP A 27 14.58 10.76 0.00
C ASP A 27 14.12 9.52 -0.79
N ALA A 28 14.38 8.33 -0.27
CA ALA A 28 13.98 7.08 -0.90
C ALA A 28 12.45 6.92 -0.98
N VAL A 29 11.72 7.39 0.03
CA VAL A 29 10.25 7.40 0.04
C VAL A 29 9.71 8.35 -1.03
N CYS A 30 10.26 9.56 -1.14
CA CYS A 30 9.87 10.50 -2.20
C CYS A 30 10.19 9.97 -3.60
N GLU A 31 11.32 9.30 -3.78
CA GLU A 31 11.71 8.70 -5.05
C GLU A 31 10.76 7.57 -5.46
N LEU A 32 10.39 6.67 -4.55
CA LEU A 32 9.42 5.61 -4.85
C LEU A 32 8.05 6.19 -5.19
N GLU A 33 7.57 7.16 -4.41
CA GLU A 33 6.32 7.87 -4.69
C GLU A 33 6.29 8.44 -6.11
N ALA A 34 7.36 9.12 -6.52
CA ALA A 34 7.48 9.72 -7.85
C ALA A 34 7.46 8.70 -8.99
N ARG A 35 8.03 7.50 -8.76
CA ARG A 35 8.00 6.42 -9.75
C ARG A 35 6.65 5.69 -9.80
N ALA A 36 5.96 5.62 -8.67
CA ALA A 36 4.75 4.82 -8.52
C ALA A 36 3.50 5.48 -9.06
N TYR A 37 3.44 6.81 -9.07
CA TYR A 37 2.23 7.57 -9.38
C TYR A 37 2.43 8.64 -10.43
N GLU A 38 1.43 8.83 -11.30
CA GLU A 38 1.37 9.94 -12.25
C GLU A 38 1.25 11.30 -11.52
N PHE A 39 0.51 11.31 -10.41
CA PHE A 39 0.32 12.49 -9.54
C PHE A 39 0.84 12.20 -8.13
N PRO A 40 2.17 12.17 -7.95
CA PRO A 40 2.75 11.80 -6.66
C PRO A 40 2.52 12.87 -5.60
N TRP A 41 2.53 12.44 -4.34
CA TRP A 41 2.59 13.37 -3.22
C TRP A 41 3.91 14.14 -3.23
N SER A 42 3.85 15.42 -2.86
CA SER A 42 5.05 16.23 -2.70
C SER A 42 5.85 15.83 -1.47
N ARG A 43 7.14 16.21 -1.46
CA ARG A 43 8.00 16.05 -0.28
C ARG A 43 7.40 16.70 0.97
N ALA A 44 6.77 17.87 0.82
CA ALA A 44 6.11 18.56 1.92
C ALA A 44 4.95 17.76 2.53
N ILE A 45 4.13 17.12 1.69
CA ILE A 45 3.04 16.25 2.15
C ILE A 45 3.61 15.05 2.89
N ILE A 46 4.60 14.37 2.34
CA ILE A 46 5.23 13.20 2.96
C ILE A 46 5.87 13.57 4.29
N SER A 47 6.60 14.68 4.35
CA SER A 47 7.18 15.18 5.60
C SER A 47 6.13 15.53 6.65
N GLY A 48 4.96 16.01 6.23
CA GLY A 48 3.85 16.34 7.12
C GLY A 48 3.21 15.10 7.78
N CYS A 49 3.38 13.91 7.21
CA CYS A 49 2.87 12.65 7.74
C CYS A 49 3.78 12.03 8.83
N ARG A 50 4.50 12.84 9.59
CA ARG A 50 5.48 12.36 10.60
C ARG A 50 5.01 12.55 12.04
N SER A 51 3.77 12.95 12.25
CA SER A 51 3.18 13.04 13.58
C SER A 51 2.75 11.67 14.12
N VAL A 52 2.50 11.59 15.42
CA VAL A 52 2.20 10.33 16.15
C VAL A 52 1.02 9.55 15.57
N GLN A 53 0.06 10.24 14.96
CA GLN A 53 -1.12 9.61 14.35
C GLN A 53 -0.82 8.87 13.05
N TYR A 54 0.35 9.11 12.44
CA TYR A 54 0.75 8.47 11.19
C TYR A 54 1.79 7.38 11.44
N ARG A 55 1.61 6.28 10.75
CA ARG A 55 2.53 5.15 10.73
C ARG A 55 2.92 4.89 9.28
N ILE A 56 4.18 5.13 8.96
CA ILE A 56 4.69 4.94 7.60
C ILE A 56 5.53 3.67 7.61
N TRP A 57 5.03 2.65 6.93
CA TRP A 57 5.66 1.35 6.84
C TRP A 57 6.42 1.18 5.55
N LEU A 58 7.63 0.68 5.63
CA LEU A 58 8.49 0.34 4.50
C LEU A 58 8.65 -1.18 4.44
N GLY A 59 8.36 -1.75 3.26
CA GLY A 59 8.54 -3.17 2.99
C GLY A 59 9.87 -3.42 2.29
N GLU A 60 10.69 -4.27 2.86
CA GLU A 60 12.02 -4.62 2.37
C GLU A 60 12.04 -6.06 1.85
N LEU A 61 12.69 -6.26 0.72
CA LEU A 61 12.84 -7.56 0.08
C LEU A 61 14.30 -7.96 0.07
N VAL A 62 14.61 -9.20 0.44
CA VAL A 62 15.97 -9.73 0.41
C VAL A 62 16.56 -9.57 -0.99
N GLY A 63 17.78 -9.07 -1.08
CA GLY A 63 18.49 -8.81 -2.34
C GLY A 63 18.21 -7.45 -2.96
N GLN A 64 17.33 -6.63 -2.38
CA GLN A 64 17.11 -5.24 -2.78
C GLN A 64 17.84 -4.30 -1.81
N LEU A 65 18.47 -3.25 -2.36
CA LEU A 65 19.21 -2.26 -1.56
C LEU A 65 18.30 -1.27 -0.84
N ARG A 66 17.07 -1.09 -1.35
CA ARG A 66 16.09 -0.14 -0.82
C ARG A 66 14.77 -0.85 -0.58
N HIS A 67 13.88 -0.24 0.20
CA HIS A 67 12.51 -0.71 0.33
C HIS A 67 11.81 -0.74 -1.03
N VAL A 68 10.92 -1.68 -1.21
CA VAL A 68 10.20 -1.92 -2.47
C VAL A 68 8.70 -1.68 -2.37
N SER A 69 8.20 -1.49 -1.15
CA SER A 69 6.84 -1.02 -0.89
C SER A 69 6.84 0.01 0.23
N GLN A 70 5.85 0.87 0.20
CA GLN A 70 5.63 1.85 1.26
C GLN A 70 4.14 2.08 1.44
N ALA A 71 3.74 2.34 2.68
CA ALA A 71 2.35 2.61 2.99
C ALA A 71 2.22 3.58 4.15
N PHE A 72 1.24 4.48 4.03
CA PHE A 72 0.92 5.51 5.00
C PHE A 72 -0.40 5.15 5.66
N LEU A 73 -0.36 4.88 6.94
CA LEU A 73 -1.50 4.55 7.77
C LEU A 73 -1.70 5.66 8.80
N SER A 74 -2.93 6.17 8.89
CA SER A 74 -3.36 7.07 9.95
C SER A 74 -4.27 6.31 10.89
N ILE A 75 -4.10 6.48 12.20
CA ILE A 75 -4.97 5.88 13.22
C ILE A 75 -5.45 6.97 14.16
N THR A 76 -6.76 7.08 14.28
CA THR A 76 -7.42 8.04 15.17
C THR A 76 -8.55 7.32 15.88
N LEU A 77 -8.46 7.25 17.21
CA LEU A 77 -9.40 6.48 18.03
C LEU A 77 -9.45 5.01 17.57
N ASP A 78 -10.60 4.55 17.13
CA ASP A 78 -10.84 3.19 16.64
C ASP A 78 -10.93 3.06 15.11
N GLU A 79 -10.53 4.12 14.39
CA GLU A 79 -10.50 4.13 12.93
C GLU A 79 -9.08 4.21 12.38
N ALA A 80 -8.79 3.35 11.42
CA ALA A 80 -7.57 3.39 10.63
C ALA A 80 -7.89 3.83 9.19
N HIS A 81 -6.99 4.60 8.59
CA HIS A 81 -7.09 5.04 7.20
C HIS A 81 -5.79 4.74 6.47
N ILE A 82 -5.87 3.98 5.39
CA ILE A 82 -4.76 3.82 4.46
C ILE A 82 -4.78 5.03 3.53
N LEU A 83 -3.77 5.89 3.68
CA LEU A 83 -3.69 7.14 2.92
C LEU A 83 -2.96 6.96 1.60
N ASN A 84 -2.02 6.02 1.54
CA ASN A 84 -1.21 5.74 0.38
C ASN A 84 -0.60 4.34 0.51
N LEU A 85 -0.53 3.60 -0.58
CA LEU A 85 0.17 2.33 -0.68
C LEU A 85 0.81 2.24 -2.05
N ALA A 86 2.12 2.10 -2.11
CA ALA A 86 2.89 2.03 -3.32
C ALA A 86 3.83 0.83 -3.33
N VAL A 87 3.99 0.21 -4.50
CA VAL A 87 4.96 -0.84 -4.76
C VAL A 87 5.86 -0.40 -5.90
N GLU A 88 7.14 -0.70 -5.81
CA GLU A 88 8.11 -0.44 -6.86
C GLU A 88 7.57 -0.96 -8.22
N PRO A 89 7.46 -0.11 -9.25
CA PRO A 89 6.75 -0.46 -10.50
C PRO A 89 7.23 -1.74 -11.15
N HIS A 90 8.55 -1.98 -11.21
CA HIS A 90 9.11 -3.18 -11.85
C HIS A 90 8.92 -4.46 -11.02
N LEU A 91 8.45 -4.36 -9.79
CA LEU A 91 8.15 -5.49 -8.90
C LEU A 91 6.65 -5.72 -8.70
N ARG A 92 5.79 -5.02 -9.44
CA ARG A 92 4.34 -5.23 -9.41
C ARG A 92 3.95 -6.61 -9.93
N HIS A 93 2.71 -7.02 -9.64
CA HIS A 93 2.15 -8.34 -10.02
C HIS A 93 2.88 -9.54 -9.40
N ARG A 94 3.55 -9.33 -8.26
CA ARG A 94 4.24 -10.37 -7.48
C ARG A 94 3.65 -10.57 -6.09
N GLY A 95 2.49 -9.99 -5.82
CA GLY A 95 1.81 -10.09 -4.53
C GLY A 95 2.38 -9.21 -3.41
N LEU A 96 3.32 -8.29 -3.72
CA LEU A 96 3.93 -7.43 -2.71
C LEU A 96 2.95 -6.40 -2.14
N GLY A 97 2.05 -5.87 -2.97
CA GLY A 97 0.96 -5.00 -2.52
C GLY A 97 0.02 -5.69 -1.55
N SER A 98 -0.35 -6.93 -1.84
CA SER A 98 -1.19 -7.75 -0.95
C SER A 98 -0.50 -8.07 0.38
N GLN A 99 0.81 -8.35 0.37
CA GLN A 99 1.59 -8.54 1.60
C GLN A 99 1.60 -7.25 2.44
N THR A 100 1.85 -6.12 1.80
CA THR A 100 1.85 -4.81 2.46
C THR A 100 0.48 -4.53 3.08
N LEU A 101 -0.60 -4.74 2.33
CA LEU A 101 -1.97 -4.52 2.80
C LEU A 101 -2.30 -5.39 4.01
N ARG A 102 -1.99 -6.69 3.96
CA ARG A 102 -2.19 -7.59 5.11
C ARG A 102 -1.45 -7.12 6.35
N TYR A 103 -0.23 -6.66 6.18
CA TYR A 103 0.56 -6.12 7.28
C TYR A 103 -0.10 -4.88 7.90
N LEU A 104 -0.60 -3.95 7.08
CA LEU A 104 -1.30 -2.75 7.57
C LEU A 104 -2.57 -3.10 8.35
N VAL A 105 -3.33 -4.08 7.87
CA VAL A 105 -4.55 -4.55 8.54
C VAL A 105 -4.22 -5.11 9.92
N GLU A 106 -3.16 -5.93 10.04
CA GLU A 106 -2.73 -6.47 11.33
C GLU A 106 -2.15 -5.39 12.25
N ASP A 107 -1.40 -4.42 11.71
CA ASP A 107 -0.93 -3.27 12.49
C ASP A 107 -2.12 -2.45 13.02
N ALA A 108 -3.09 -2.15 12.18
CA ALA A 108 -4.29 -1.41 12.59
C ALA A 108 -5.04 -2.13 13.74
N ARG A 109 -5.25 -3.45 13.61
CA ARG A 109 -5.83 -4.27 14.68
C ARG A 109 -5.01 -4.19 15.97
N GLY A 110 -3.71 -4.33 15.86
CA GLY A 110 -2.80 -4.28 17.00
C GLY A 110 -2.79 -2.92 17.71
N GLN A 111 -3.11 -1.85 16.99
CA GLN A 111 -3.27 -0.49 17.54
C GLN A 111 -4.69 -0.22 18.09
N GLY A 112 -5.60 -1.19 18.03
CA GLY A 112 -6.94 -1.07 18.58
C GLY A 112 -7.98 -0.50 17.62
N ALA A 113 -7.66 -0.35 16.34
CA ALA A 113 -8.63 0.05 15.35
C ALA A 113 -9.70 -1.04 15.16
N ARG A 114 -10.94 -0.63 14.98
CA ARG A 114 -12.09 -1.49 14.72
C ARG A 114 -12.54 -1.45 13.27
N GLN A 115 -12.14 -0.43 12.55
CA GLN A 115 -12.49 -0.21 11.16
C GLN A 115 -11.28 0.33 10.41
N ILE A 116 -11.16 -0.01 9.14
CA ILE A 116 -10.12 0.50 8.25
C ILE A 116 -10.73 0.94 6.93
N PHE A 117 -10.33 2.12 6.47
CA PHE A 117 -10.86 2.76 5.27
C PHE A 117 -9.73 3.17 4.33
N LEU A 118 -10.08 3.31 3.07
CA LEU A 118 -9.20 3.89 2.05
C LEU A 118 -10.02 4.53 0.92
N GLU A 119 -9.36 5.36 0.14
CA GLU A 119 -9.87 5.88 -1.13
C GLU A 119 -8.97 5.40 -2.26
N VAL A 120 -9.56 5.01 -3.37
CA VAL A 120 -8.84 4.52 -4.55
C VAL A 120 -9.46 5.10 -5.81
N ARG A 121 -8.61 5.43 -6.81
CA ARG A 121 -9.09 5.88 -8.13
C ARG A 121 -10.01 4.85 -8.73
N ALA A 122 -11.15 5.29 -9.26
CA ALA A 122 -12.12 4.40 -9.94
C ALA A 122 -11.48 3.65 -11.11
N SER A 123 -10.48 4.23 -11.77
CA SER A 123 -9.75 3.60 -12.88
C SER A 123 -8.71 2.57 -12.44
N ASN A 124 -8.31 2.55 -11.16
CA ASN A 124 -7.27 1.64 -10.67
C ASN A 124 -7.82 0.25 -10.35
N GLN A 125 -8.23 -0.48 -11.39
CA GLN A 125 -8.85 -1.80 -11.26
C GLN A 125 -7.96 -2.84 -10.55
N PRO A 126 -6.65 -2.93 -10.80
CA PRO A 126 -5.79 -3.87 -10.07
C PRO A 126 -5.78 -3.63 -8.56
N ALA A 127 -5.71 -2.37 -8.13
CA ALA A 127 -5.75 -2.02 -6.71
C ALA A 127 -7.13 -2.33 -6.09
N ILE A 128 -8.21 -1.94 -6.76
CA ILE A 128 -9.58 -2.23 -6.31
C ILE A 128 -9.74 -3.74 -6.08
N GLN A 129 -9.35 -4.55 -7.05
CA GLN A 129 -9.45 -6.00 -6.94
C GLN A 129 -8.62 -6.55 -5.76
N MET A 130 -7.42 -6.03 -5.55
CA MET A 130 -6.57 -6.40 -4.43
C MET A 130 -7.27 -6.10 -3.08
N TYR A 131 -7.87 -4.92 -2.94
CA TYR A 131 -8.60 -4.55 -1.73
C TYR A 131 -9.83 -5.43 -1.50
N LEU A 132 -10.65 -5.66 -2.52
CA LEU A 132 -11.81 -6.53 -2.43
C LEU A 132 -11.43 -7.96 -2.04
N ASN A 133 -10.34 -8.49 -2.60
CA ASN A 133 -9.83 -9.82 -2.27
C ASN A 133 -9.36 -9.93 -0.81
N GLN A 134 -8.99 -8.82 -0.17
CA GLN A 134 -8.60 -8.79 1.24
C GLN A 134 -9.79 -8.59 2.20
N GLY A 135 -11.00 -8.43 1.68
CA GLY A 135 -12.21 -8.29 2.47
C GLY A 135 -12.76 -6.89 2.60
N PHE A 136 -12.19 -5.91 1.89
CA PHE A 136 -12.78 -4.56 1.79
C PHE A 136 -14.06 -4.59 0.96
N ASN A 137 -14.98 -3.68 1.27
CA ASN A 137 -16.21 -3.46 0.54
C ASN A 137 -16.33 -1.99 0.11
N GLU A 138 -16.96 -1.74 -1.04
CA GLU A 138 -17.30 -0.38 -1.45
C GLU A 138 -18.41 0.16 -0.55
N ILE A 139 -18.15 1.30 0.10
CA ILE A 139 -19.09 1.97 1.00
C ILE A 139 -19.51 3.34 0.51
N GLY A 140 -18.88 3.87 -0.53
CA GLY A 140 -19.23 5.16 -1.10
C GLY A 140 -18.35 5.57 -2.25
N ARG A 141 -18.63 6.76 -2.79
CA ARG A 141 -17.86 7.37 -3.88
C ARG A 141 -17.76 8.87 -3.66
N ARG A 142 -16.61 9.43 -4.04
CA ARG A 142 -16.41 10.88 -4.17
C ARG A 142 -16.29 11.23 -5.65
N ARG A 143 -17.25 11.95 -6.17
CA ARG A 143 -17.22 12.40 -7.57
C ARG A 143 -16.14 13.47 -7.74
N HIS A 144 -15.51 13.52 -8.93
CA HIS A 144 -14.53 14.54 -9.32
C HIS A 144 -13.43 14.78 -8.27
N TYR A 145 -12.90 13.71 -7.70
CA TYR A 145 -11.98 13.76 -6.56
C TYR A 145 -10.51 13.79 -6.97
N TYR A 146 -10.08 12.86 -7.81
CA TYR A 146 -8.70 12.75 -8.23
C TYR A 146 -8.44 13.49 -9.55
N PRO A 147 -7.30 14.21 -9.66
CA PRO A 147 -6.91 14.80 -10.93
C PRO A 147 -6.58 13.71 -11.96
N THR A 148 -6.94 13.99 -13.20
CA THR A 148 -6.56 13.20 -14.37
C THR A 148 -5.95 14.12 -15.42
N LYS A 149 -5.41 13.53 -16.49
CA LYS A 149 -4.84 14.29 -17.59
C LYS A 149 -5.84 15.25 -18.25
N ASP A 150 -7.11 14.86 -18.34
CA ASP A 150 -8.18 15.58 -19.03
C ASP A 150 -9.28 16.11 -18.11
N GLY A 151 -9.07 16.10 -16.79
CA GLY A 151 -10.08 16.54 -15.82
C GLY A 151 -9.92 15.88 -14.46
N ARG A 152 -11.01 15.26 -14.00
CA ARG A 152 -11.05 14.56 -12.71
C ARG A 152 -11.83 13.27 -12.79
N GLU A 153 -11.45 12.28 -12.01
CA GLU A 153 -12.16 11.02 -11.84
C GLU A 153 -12.63 10.80 -10.40
N ALA A 154 -13.59 9.91 -10.23
CA ALA A 154 -14.11 9.54 -8.93
C ALA A 154 -13.10 8.74 -8.11
N ALA A 155 -13.21 8.85 -6.79
CA ALA A 155 -12.64 7.91 -5.84
C ALA A 155 -13.72 6.93 -5.37
N LEU A 156 -13.38 5.64 -5.29
CA LEU A 156 -14.14 4.68 -4.50
C LEU A 156 -13.69 4.77 -3.06
N ILE A 157 -14.64 4.74 -2.14
CA ILE A 157 -14.36 4.62 -0.71
C ILE A 157 -14.57 3.15 -0.34
N LEU A 158 -13.53 2.50 0.14
CA LEU A 158 -13.56 1.12 0.58
C LEU A 158 -13.36 1.05 2.08
N GLY A 159 -14.03 0.11 2.73
CA GLY A 159 -13.93 -0.09 4.16
C GLY A 159 -14.06 -1.55 4.56
N MET A 160 -13.53 -1.87 5.75
CA MET A 160 -13.59 -3.20 6.34
C MET A 160 -13.66 -3.08 7.87
N GLU A 161 -14.46 -3.92 8.51
CA GLU A 161 -14.40 -4.13 9.95
C GLU A 161 -13.20 -5.01 10.31
N LEU A 162 -12.55 -4.69 11.42
CA LEU A 162 -11.33 -5.38 11.87
C LEU A 162 -11.60 -6.36 13.02
#